data_78bb6dac886ddc056d65f61b83e17441
#
_entry.id   78bb6dac886ddc056d65f61b83e17441
#
_cell.length_a   1.000
_cell.length_b   1.000
_cell.length_c   1.000
_cell.angle_alpha   90.00
_cell.angle_beta   90.00
_cell.angle_gamma   90.00
#
_symmetry.space_group_name_H-M   'P 1'
#
loop_
_entity.id
_entity.type
_entity.pdbx_description
1 polymer ?
#
loop_
_entity_poly.entity_id
_entity_poly.type
_entity_poly.pdbx_seq_one_letter_code
_entity_poly.pdbx_strand_id
1 'polypeptide(L)'
;MGEKKGNGMVGNGDYMLAALKRYFGFDSFRPGQEEAVGAVISGRDVMAVMPTGGGKSVCYQLPAARPGTFTLVVTPLRALMRDQVRHLRSRGIPAALIDSGLDEKERAEVYGRALSGELRILYVAPERLHAPDFADFSHRIRISLLAVDEAHCVLHWGSDFRPSYMRIGEFIDSLSPR
;
A
#
# COMPACT_ATOMS: atom_id res chain seq x y z
N MET A 1 -17.88 -43.58 14.31
CA MET A 1 -16.47 -43.21 13.99
C MET A 1 -16.56 -42.11 12.95
N GLY A 2 -16.58 -40.85 13.36
CA GLY A 2 -16.77 -39.70 12.47
C GLY A 2 -15.43 -39.00 12.31
N GLU A 3 -14.90 -39.02 11.10
CA GLU A 3 -13.72 -38.27 10.73
C GLU A 3 -14.02 -36.76 10.78
N LYS A 4 -13.39 -36.07 11.73
CA LYS A 4 -13.31 -34.61 11.73
C LYS A 4 -12.41 -34.20 10.56
N LYS A 5 -12.98 -33.70 9.47
CA LYS A 5 -12.25 -32.94 8.44
C LYS A 5 -11.57 -31.75 9.11
N GLY A 6 -10.26 -31.83 9.25
CA GLY A 6 -9.43 -30.74 9.71
C GLY A 6 -9.57 -29.57 8.73
N ASN A 7 -9.99 -28.45 9.26
CA ASN A 7 -9.99 -27.17 8.56
C ASN A 7 -8.51 -26.73 8.45
N GLY A 8 -7.84 -27.14 7.34
CA GLY A 8 -6.45 -26.81 7.09
C GLY A 8 -6.32 -25.28 6.96
N MET A 9 -5.70 -24.64 7.97
CA MET A 9 -5.14 -23.30 7.80
C MET A 9 -4.15 -23.38 6.63
N VAL A 10 -4.54 -22.80 5.50
CA VAL A 10 -3.61 -22.56 4.39
C VAL A 10 -2.47 -21.71 4.99
N GLY A 11 -1.25 -22.26 5.00
CA GLY A 11 -0.10 -21.56 5.57
C GLY A 11 0.09 -20.21 4.88
N ASN A 12 0.60 -19.20 5.60
CA ASN A 12 0.84 -17.87 5.02
C ASN A 12 1.62 -17.94 3.69
N GLY A 13 2.53 -18.90 3.54
CA GLY A 13 3.31 -19.12 2.32
C GLY A 13 2.46 -19.53 1.11
N ASP A 14 1.55 -20.48 1.30
CA ASP A 14 0.66 -20.97 0.23
C ASP A 14 -0.30 -19.85 -0.22
N TYR A 15 -0.80 -19.06 0.73
CA TYR A 15 -1.63 -17.89 0.43
C TYR A 15 -0.85 -16.86 -0.40
N MET A 16 0.38 -16.53 0.00
CA MET A 16 1.19 -15.51 -0.67
C MET A 16 1.50 -15.90 -2.11
N LEU A 17 1.89 -17.16 -2.36
CA LEU A 17 2.18 -17.65 -3.70
C LEU A 17 0.92 -17.71 -4.58
N ALA A 18 -0.19 -18.18 -4.03
CA ALA A 18 -1.47 -18.19 -4.73
C ALA A 18 -1.94 -16.77 -5.10
N ALA A 19 -1.80 -15.81 -4.18
CA ALA A 19 -2.12 -14.41 -4.43
C ALA A 19 -1.17 -13.78 -5.47
N LEU A 20 0.12 -14.07 -5.40
CA LEU A 20 1.11 -13.64 -6.38
C LEU A 20 0.73 -14.09 -7.79
N LYS A 21 0.41 -15.38 -7.95
CA LYS A 21 -0.02 -15.94 -9.23
C LYS A 21 -1.34 -15.33 -9.69
N ARG A 22 -2.33 -15.25 -8.82
CA ARG A 22 -3.67 -14.74 -9.13
C ARG A 22 -3.66 -13.28 -9.58
N TYR A 23 -2.99 -12.40 -8.83
CA TYR A 23 -3.06 -10.95 -9.07
C TYR A 23 -1.92 -10.42 -9.93
N PHE A 24 -0.75 -11.07 -9.93
CA PHE A 24 0.42 -10.56 -10.62
C PHE A 24 0.89 -11.47 -11.77
N GLY A 25 0.38 -12.71 -11.86
CA GLY A 25 0.70 -13.65 -12.91
C GLY A 25 2.08 -14.29 -12.77
N PHE A 26 2.72 -14.19 -11.59
CA PHE A 26 4.03 -14.75 -11.34
C PHE A 26 3.92 -16.09 -10.59
N ASP A 27 4.72 -17.08 -11.00
CA ASP A 27 4.77 -18.40 -10.38
C ASP A 27 5.72 -18.46 -9.18
N SER A 28 6.60 -17.49 -9.02
CA SER A 28 7.55 -17.41 -7.90
C SER A 28 7.88 -15.96 -7.54
N PHE A 29 8.26 -15.76 -6.30
CA PHE A 29 8.81 -14.49 -5.83
C PHE A 29 10.21 -14.25 -6.37
N ARG A 30 10.57 -13.00 -6.58
CA ARG A 30 11.96 -12.59 -6.78
C ARG A 30 12.69 -12.58 -5.43
N PRO A 31 14.04 -12.63 -5.43
CA PRO A 31 14.82 -12.59 -4.20
C PRO A 31 14.41 -11.43 -3.29
N GLY A 32 14.17 -11.73 -2.02
CA GLY A 32 13.76 -10.77 -0.97
C GLY A 32 12.26 -10.38 -0.96
N GLN A 33 11.49 -10.66 -2.02
CA GLN A 33 10.06 -10.32 -2.05
C GLN A 33 9.25 -11.16 -1.07
N GLU A 34 9.47 -12.47 -1.04
CA GLU A 34 8.71 -13.38 -0.17
C GLU A 34 8.91 -13.05 1.30
N GLU A 35 10.16 -12.79 1.68
CA GLU A 35 10.51 -12.39 3.04
C GLU A 35 9.85 -11.06 3.42
N ALA A 36 9.93 -10.04 2.54
CA ALA A 36 9.32 -8.73 2.78
C ALA A 36 7.79 -8.84 2.89
N VAL A 37 7.13 -9.54 1.97
CA VAL A 37 5.67 -9.75 1.99
C VAL A 37 5.25 -10.51 3.25
N GLY A 38 5.96 -11.58 3.62
CA GLY A 38 5.67 -12.36 4.82
C GLY A 38 5.82 -11.55 6.09
N ALA A 39 6.84 -10.69 6.17
CA ALA A 39 7.05 -9.79 7.29
C ALA A 39 5.91 -8.77 7.42
N VAL A 40 5.51 -8.11 6.33
CA VAL A 40 4.38 -7.17 6.31
C VAL A 40 3.08 -7.85 6.72
N ILE A 41 2.78 -9.04 6.17
CA ILE A 41 1.56 -9.79 6.52
C ILE A 41 1.54 -10.19 8.00
N SER A 42 2.71 -10.41 8.60
CA SER A 42 2.86 -10.72 10.02
C SER A 42 2.83 -9.47 10.92
N GLY A 43 2.59 -8.27 10.35
CA GLY A 43 2.51 -7.02 11.10
C GLY A 43 3.85 -6.44 11.53
N ARG A 44 4.95 -6.85 10.91
CA ARG A 44 6.29 -6.30 11.17
C ARG A 44 6.57 -5.12 10.25
N ASP A 45 7.32 -4.16 10.75
CA ASP A 45 7.89 -3.08 9.92
C ASP A 45 9.00 -3.64 9.04
N VAL A 46 9.07 -3.14 7.79
CA VAL A 46 10.00 -3.65 6.77
C VAL A 46 10.66 -2.51 6.03
N MET A 47 11.99 -2.57 5.93
CA MET A 47 12.75 -1.78 4.97
C MET A 47 13.23 -2.70 3.83
N ALA A 48 12.64 -2.55 2.65
CA ALA A 48 12.99 -3.34 1.47
C ALA A 48 13.94 -2.55 0.56
N VAL A 49 15.21 -2.93 0.53
CA VAL A 49 16.20 -2.37 -0.38
C VAL A 49 16.37 -3.31 -1.57
N MET A 50 15.92 -2.87 -2.73
CA MET A 50 15.93 -3.67 -3.95
C MET A 50 16.38 -2.82 -5.14
N PRO A 51 17.01 -3.39 -6.16
CA PRO A 51 17.40 -2.67 -7.37
C PRO A 51 16.18 -2.12 -8.11
N THR A 52 16.41 -1.12 -8.96
CA THR A 52 15.39 -0.62 -9.90
C THR A 52 14.89 -1.78 -10.79
N GLY A 53 13.58 -1.91 -10.97
CA GLY A 53 13.00 -3.06 -11.67
C GLY A 53 12.94 -4.36 -10.85
N GLY A 54 13.42 -4.38 -9.61
CA GLY A 54 13.38 -5.53 -8.69
C GLY A 54 11.98 -5.95 -8.23
N GLY A 55 10.95 -5.18 -8.58
CA GLY A 55 9.57 -5.50 -8.22
C GLY A 55 9.18 -5.08 -6.79
N LYS A 56 9.78 -4.02 -6.25
CA LYS A 56 9.47 -3.46 -4.92
C LYS A 56 7.98 -3.30 -4.65
N SER A 57 7.22 -2.86 -5.65
CA SER A 57 5.78 -2.61 -5.49
C SER A 57 4.98 -3.85 -5.07
N VAL A 58 5.41 -5.06 -5.44
CA VAL A 58 4.75 -6.30 -5.02
C VAL A 58 4.79 -6.45 -3.49
N CYS A 59 5.84 -5.95 -2.83
CA CYS A 59 6.00 -6.08 -1.38
C CYS A 59 4.90 -5.39 -0.57
N TYR A 60 4.26 -4.34 -1.11
CA TYR A 60 3.13 -3.68 -0.47
C TYR A 60 1.80 -3.90 -1.20
N GLN A 61 1.81 -4.15 -2.50
CA GLN A 61 0.58 -4.38 -3.28
C GLN A 61 -0.04 -5.75 -3.01
N LEU A 62 0.78 -6.79 -2.81
CA LEU A 62 0.27 -8.14 -2.53
C LEU A 62 -0.40 -8.20 -1.14
N PRO A 63 0.18 -7.67 -0.06
CA PRO A 63 -0.54 -7.51 1.22
C PRO A 63 -1.85 -6.74 1.09
N ALA A 64 -1.90 -5.68 0.26
CA ALA A 64 -3.10 -4.89 0.01
C ALA A 64 -4.23 -5.68 -0.69
N ALA A 65 -3.91 -6.77 -1.39
CA ALA A 65 -4.91 -7.61 -2.03
C ALA A 65 -5.75 -8.43 -1.02
N ARG A 66 -5.34 -8.48 0.26
CA ARG A 66 -6.10 -9.21 1.31
C ARG A 66 -7.42 -8.50 1.62
N PRO A 67 -8.53 -9.26 1.72
CA PRO A 67 -9.80 -8.71 2.18
C PRO A 67 -9.71 -8.10 3.59
N GLY A 68 -10.37 -6.96 3.80
CA GLY A 68 -10.43 -6.30 5.12
C GLY A 68 -9.18 -5.50 5.49
N THR A 69 -8.21 -5.36 4.57
CA THR A 69 -7.04 -4.47 4.77
C THR A 69 -7.19 -3.20 3.96
N PHE A 70 -6.59 -2.11 4.45
CA PHE A 70 -6.44 -0.87 3.71
C PHE A 70 -4.97 -0.44 3.75
N THR A 71 -4.39 -0.25 2.57
CA THR A 71 -3.00 0.17 2.39
C THR A 71 -2.94 1.61 1.89
N LEU A 72 -2.22 2.45 2.59
CA LEU A 72 -1.87 3.80 2.15
C LEU A 72 -0.45 3.78 1.57
N VAL A 73 -0.29 4.24 0.33
CA VAL A 73 1.03 4.32 -0.33
C VAL A 73 1.39 5.78 -0.56
N VAL A 74 2.50 6.20 0.02
CA VAL A 74 3.08 7.54 -0.17
C VAL A 74 4.15 7.44 -1.25
N THR A 75 3.99 8.18 -2.36
CA THR A 75 4.95 8.19 -3.47
C THR A 75 4.96 9.56 -4.17
N PRO A 76 6.12 10.05 -4.64
CA PRO A 76 6.24 11.40 -5.17
C PRO A 76 5.85 11.53 -6.65
N LEU A 77 5.71 10.41 -7.37
CA LEU A 77 5.62 10.39 -8.83
C LEU A 77 4.18 10.16 -9.31
N ARG A 78 3.48 11.25 -9.64
CA ARG A 78 2.06 11.21 -10.09
C ARG A 78 1.82 10.32 -11.31
N ALA A 79 2.70 10.37 -12.31
CA ALA A 79 2.57 9.51 -13.49
C ALA A 79 2.60 8.04 -13.09
N LEU A 80 3.53 7.67 -12.20
CA LEU A 80 3.66 6.32 -11.69
C LEU A 80 2.42 5.90 -10.88
N MET A 81 1.84 6.79 -10.05
CA MET A 81 0.60 6.49 -9.32
C MET A 81 -0.53 6.07 -10.25
N ARG A 82 -0.74 6.81 -11.36
CA ARG A 82 -1.81 6.53 -12.33
C ARG A 82 -1.62 5.17 -12.99
N ASP A 83 -0.39 4.85 -13.36
CA ASP A 83 -0.07 3.56 -13.97
C ASP A 83 -0.23 2.40 -12.96
N GLN A 84 0.22 2.58 -11.71
CA GLN A 84 0.04 1.60 -10.65
C GLN A 84 -1.45 1.33 -10.37
N VAL A 85 -2.26 2.39 -10.23
CA VAL A 85 -3.70 2.26 -9.99
C VAL A 85 -4.40 1.56 -11.16
N ARG A 86 -4.05 1.90 -12.41
CA ARG A 86 -4.59 1.24 -13.61
C ARG A 86 -4.26 -0.27 -13.60
N HIS A 87 -3.01 -0.62 -13.33
CA HIS A 87 -2.58 -2.02 -13.28
C HIS A 87 -3.24 -2.80 -12.15
N LEU A 88 -3.40 -2.20 -10.97
CA LEU A 88 -4.08 -2.86 -9.85
C LEU A 88 -5.56 -3.11 -10.17
N ARG A 89 -6.24 -2.12 -10.71
CA ARG A 89 -7.66 -2.25 -11.10
C ARG A 89 -7.86 -3.34 -12.17
N SER A 90 -6.99 -3.41 -13.18
CA SER A 90 -7.07 -4.45 -14.22
C SER A 90 -6.86 -5.87 -13.66
N ARG A 91 -6.24 -5.98 -12.49
CA ARG A 91 -6.00 -7.24 -11.77
C ARG A 91 -7.05 -7.54 -10.70
N GLY A 92 -8.09 -6.72 -10.63
CA GLY A 92 -9.18 -6.89 -9.64
C GLY A 92 -8.82 -6.43 -8.22
N ILE A 93 -7.76 -5.62 -8.05
CA ILE A 93 -7.44 -5.01 -6.76
C ILE A 93 -7.99 -3.57 -6.78
N PRO A 94 -8.99 -3.25 -5.93
CA PRO A 94 -9.59 -1.93 -5.88
C PRO A 94 -8.59 -0.90 -5.40
N ALA A 95 -8.18 0.02 -6.28
CA ALA A 95 -7.18 1.03 -6.03
C ALA A 95 -7.68 2.42 -6.44
N ALA A 96 -7.18 3.45 -5.76
CA ALA A 96 -7.39 4.85 -6.14
C ALA A 96 -6.11 5.66 -5.90
N LEU A 97 -6.10 6.88 -6.39
CA LEU A 97 -5.07 7.86 -6.07
C LEU A 97 -5.72 9.20 -5.73
N ILE A 98 -4.99 10.00 -4.96
CA ILE A 98 -5.30 11.41 -4.74
C ILE A 98 -4.07 12.21 -5.15
N ASP A 99 -4.25 12.99 -6.20
CA ASP A 99 -3.28 13.98 -6.67
C ASP A 99 -3.90 15.38 -6.70
N SER A 100 -3.12 16.39 -7.07
CA SER A 100 -3.60 17.78 -7.13
C SER A 100 -4.54 18.05 -8.31
N GLY A 101 -4.78 17.07 -9.17
CA GLY A 101 -5.72 17.20 -10.29
C GLY A 101 -7.17 16.91 -9.91
N LEU A 102 -7.40 16.28 -8.74
CA LEU A 102 -8.75 16.00 -8.25
C LEU A 102 -9.35 17.23 -7.59
N ASP A 103 -10.61 17.53 -7.92
CA ASP A 103 -11.40 18.52 -7.21
C ASP A 103 -11.86 18.00 -5.83
N GLU A 104 -12.52 18.87 -5.06
CA GLU A 104 -12.98 18.52 -3.70
C GLU A 104 -14.01 17.39 -3.71
N LYS A 105 -14.91 17.39 -4.67
CA LYS A 105 -15.97 16.37 -4.80
C LYS A 105 -15.37 15.02 -5.15
N GLU A 106 -14.47 14.99 -6.11
CA GLU A 106 -13.76 13.76 -6.52
C GLU A 106 -12.95 13.17 -5.35
N ARG A 107 -12.28 14.03 -4.55
CA ARG A 107 -11.57 13.58 -3.34
C ARG A 107 -12.52 13.01 -2.30
N ALA A 108 -13.64 13.69 -2.03
CA ALA A 108 -14.64 13.22 -1.08
C ALA A 108 -15.22 11.87 -1.50
N GLU A 109 -15.42 11.62 -2.80
CA GLU A 109 -15.86 10.33 -3.34
C GLU A 109 -14.81 9.24 -3.08
N VAL A 110 -13.53 9.52 -3.33
CA VAL A 110 -12.44 8.56 -3.03
C VAL A 110 -12.39 8.23 -1.54
N TYR A 111 -12.51 9.22 -0.66
CA TYR A 111 -12.57 8.99 0.79
C TYR A 111 -13.78 8.15 1.19
N GLY A 112 -14.95 8.46 0.65
CA GLY A 112 -16.17 7.69 0.91
C GLY A 112 -16.00 6.21 0.55
N ARG A 113 -15.45 5.92 -0.61
CA ARG A 113 -15.15 4.56 -1.07
C ARG A 113 -14.11 3.84 -0.23
N ALA A 114 -13.12 4.56 0.29
CA ALA A 114 -12.15 3.98 1.21
C ALA A 114 -12.80 3.63 2.56
N LEU A 115 -13.60 4.55 3.11
CA LEU A 115 -14.31 4.36 4.39
C LEU A 115 -15.37 3.25 4.32
N SER A 116 -16.02 3.05 3.16
CA SER A 116 -16.96 1.93 2.95
C SER A 116 -16.27 0.58 2.79
N GLY A 117 -14.92 0.55 2.71
CA GLY A 117 -14.16 -0.69 2.51
C GLY A 117 -14.12 -1.17 1.05
N GLU A 118 -14.61 -0.36 0.10
CA GLU A 118 -14.50 -0.66 -1.32
C GLU A 118 -13.06 -0.61 -1.84
N LEU A 119 -12.22 0.28 -1.27
CA LEU A 119 -10.82 0.40 -1.67
C LEU A 119 -9.91 -0.46 -0.80
N ARG A 120 -8.87 -1.01 -1.42
CA ARG A 120 -7.81 -1.78 -0.76
C ARG A 120 -6.53 -0.98 -0.66
N ILE A 121 -6.29 -0.09 -1.63
CA ILE A 121 -5.04 0.66 -1.73
C ILE A 121 -5.31 2.07 -2.24
N LEU A 122 -4.73 3.04 -1.55
CA LEU A 122 -4.81 4.45 -1.90
C LEU A 122 -3.39 5.01 -2.06
N TYR A 123 -3.11 5.58 -3.22
CA TYR A 123 -1.87 6.29 -3.49
C TYR A 123 -2.04 7.78 -3.24
N VAL A 124 -1.09 8.37 -2.53
CA VAL A 124 -1.08 9.81 -2.25
C VAL A 124 0.31 10.40 -2.44
N ALA A 125 0.36 11.65 -2.81
CA ALA A 125 1.58 12.44 -2.78
C ALA A 125 1.90 12.86 -1.33
N PRO A 126 3.18 12.93 -0.91
CA PRO A 126 3.55 13.22 0.48
C PRO A 126 3.01 14.55 1.00
N GLU A 127 2.87 15.55 0.14
CA GLU A 127 2.29 16.85 0.49
C GLU A 127 0.81 16.79 0.90
N ARG A 128 0.10 15.73 0.48
CA ARG A 128 -1.32 15.54 0.85
C ARG A 128 -1.53 15.09 2.28
N LEU A 129 -0.55 14.46 2.89
CA LEU A 129 -0.67 13.91 4.24
C LEU A 129 -1.07 14.95 5.30
N HIS A 130 -0.68 16.21 5.07
CA HIS A 130 -0.93 17.31 6.00
C HIS A 130 -2.09 18.24 5.57
N ALA A 131 -2.81 17.89 4.50
CA ALA A 131 -4.00 18.65 4.12
C ALA A 131 -5.14 18.34 5.09
N PRO A 132 -5.93 19.37 5.51
CA PRO A 132 -6.96 19.20 6.54
C PRO A 132 -7.96 18.08 6.22
N ASP A 133 -8.44 18.03 4.98
CA ASP A 133 -9.38 17.00 4.52
C ASP A 133 -8.79 15.59 4.56
N PHE A 134 -7.48 15.46 4.30
CA PHE A 134 -6.79 14.17 4.40
C PHE A 134 -6.55 13.77 5.85
N ALA A 135 -6.21 14.71 6.72
CA ALA A 135 -6.06 14.46 8.14
C ALA A 135 -7.37 13.92 8.75
N ASP A 136 -8.49 14.59 8.49
CA ASP A 136 -9.82 14.14 8.94
C ASP A 136 -10.15 12.73 8.42
N PHE A 137 -9.87 12.45 7.16
CA PHE A 137 -10.05 11.11 6.58
C PHE A 137 -9.17 10.06 7.27
N SER A 138 -7.89 10.36 7.50
CA SER A 138 -6.92 9.41 8.04
C SER A 138 -7.24 8.96 9.47
N HIS A 139 -7.85 9.82 10.27
CA HIS A 139 -8.32 9.49 11.63
C HIS A 139 -9.59 8.61 11.65
N ARG A 140 -10.31 8.54 10.54
CA ARG A 140 -11.56 7.76 10.43
C ARG A 140 -11.36 6.39 9.81
N ILE A 141 -10.21 6.10 9.22
CA ILE A 141 -9.93 4.85 8.54
C ILE A 141 -8.81 4.08 9.27
N ARG A 142 -8.98 2.76 9.38
CA ARG A 142 -7.91 1.91 9.88
C ARG A 142 -6.91 1.60 8.77
N ILE A 143 -5.75 2.23 8.81
CA ILE A 143 -4.64 1.94 7.90
C ILE A 143 -3.94 0.66 8.39
N SER A 144 -4.02 -0.41 7.59
CA SER A 144 -3.38 -1.69 7.91
C SER A 144 -1.91 -1.74 7.51
N LEU A 145 -1.54 -0.95 6.51
CA LEU A 145 -0.16 -0.81 6.02
C LEU A 145 0.04 0.61 5.50
N LEU A 146 1.07 1.28 5.97
CA LEU A 146 1.61 2.49 5.37
C LEU A 146 2.89 2.11 4.61
N ALA A 147 2.88 2.28 3.30
CA ALA A 147 4.04 2.05 2.45
C ALA A 147 4.62 3.39 1.98
N VAL A 148 5.91 3.61 2.20
CA VAL A 148 6.65 4.77 1.70
C VAL A 148 7.50 4.30 0.53
N ASP A 149 7.06 4.62 -0.69
CA ASP A 149 7.81 4.31 -1.91
C ASP A 149 8.83 5.40 -2.21
N GLU A 150 9.90 5.06 -2.91
CA GLU A 150 11.02 5.97 -3.23
C GLU A 150 11.59 6.68 -1.97
N ALA A 151 11.71 5.94 -0.87
CA ALA A 151 12.16 6.48 0.43
C ALA A 151 13.53 7.17 0.37
N HIS A 152 14.34 6.92 -0.67
CA HIS A 152 15.60 7.63 -0.89
C HIS A 152 15.43 9.16 -1.05
N CYS A 153 14.23 9.63 -1.42
CA CYS A 153 13.89 11.06 -1.47
C CYS A 153 14.07 11.79 -0.13
N VAL A 154 14.18 11.07 0.98
CA VAL A 154 14.49 11.63 2.32
C VAL A 154 15.95 12.04 2.43
N LEU A 155 16.88 11.31 1.78
CA LEU A 155 18.32 11.38 2.07
C LEU A 155 19.12 12.14 1.00
N HIS A 156 18.60 12.38 -0.20
CA HIS A 156 19.35 12.99 -1.28
C HIS A 156 19.15 14.51 -1.33
N TRP A 157 20.15 15.25 -0.89
CA TRP A 157 20.32 16.67 -1.22
C TRP A 157 20.62 16.77 -2.72
N GLY A 158 19.65 17.25 -3.51
CA GLY A 158 19.76 17.36 -4.96
C GLY A 158 18.39 17.43 -5.63
N SER A 159 18.33 17.08 -6.91
CA SER A 159 17.08 17.14 -7.72
C SER A 159 15.92 16.28 -7.16
N ASP A 160 16.24 15.25 -6.41
CA ASP A 160 15.28 14.28 -5.89
C ASP A 160 14.87 14.55 -4.43
N PHE A 161 15.50 15.51 -3.75
CA PHE A 161 15.14 15.88 -2.38
C PHE A 161 13.73 16.47 -2.32
N ARG A 162 12.91 15.91 -1.41
CA ARG A 162 11.54 16.37 -1.20
C ARG A 162 11.29 16.65 0.29
N PRO A 163 11.21 17.93 0.70
CA PRO A 163 10.95 18.30 2.10
C PRO A 163 9.70 17.65 2.69
N SER A 164 8.68 17.37 1.87
CA SER A 164 7.44 16.72 2.30
C SER A 164 7.65 15.28 2.82
N TYR A 165 8.71 14.58 2.38
CA TYR A 165 9.07 13.27 2.93
C TYR A 165 9.56 13.34 4.37
N MET A 166 10.25 14.41 4.77
CA MET A 166 10.70 14.61 6.15
C MET A 166 9.52 14.67 7.14
N ARG A 167 8.35 15.05 6.66
CA ARG A 167 7.15 15.20 7.48
C ARG A 167 6.28 13.94 7.54
N ILE A 168 6.66 12.85 6.85
CA ILE A 168 5.93 11.57 6.93
C ILE A 168 5.93 11.04 8.37
N GLY A 169 7.03 11.24 9.11
CA GLY A 169 7.10 10.87 10.53
C GLY A 169 6.03 11.57 11.36
N GLU A 170 5.84 12.88 11.19
CA GLU A 170 4.78 13.65 11.88
C GLU A 170 3.38 13.08 11.58
N PHE A 171 3.15 12.65 10.35
CA PHE A 171 1.89 12.01 9.97
C PHE A 171 1.72 10.65 10.67
N ILE A 172 2.77 9.82 10.72
CA ILE A 172 2.73 8.53 11.43
C ILE A 172 2.41 8.73 12.91
N ASP A 173 3.05 9.70 13.55
CA ASP A 173 2.84 10.02 14.96
C ASP A 173 1.41 10.54 15.22
N SER A 174 0.78 11.19 14.23
CA SER A 174 -0.61 11.65 14.33
C SER A 174 -1.65 10.54 14.21
N LEU A 175 -1.28 9.39 13.64
CA LEU A 175 -2.18 8.24 13.59
C LEU A 175 -2.27 7.63 15.00
N SER A 176 -3.50 7.36 15.45
CA SER A 176 -3.69 6.71 16.75
C SER A 176 -2.80 5.49 16.89
N PRO A 177 -2.17 5.27 18.05
CA PRO A 177 -1.31 4.11 18.28
C PRO A 177 -2.10 2.82 18.01
N ARG A 178 -1.45 1.89 17.37
CA ARG A 178 -1.98 0.55 17.03
C ARG A 178 -2.28 -0.30 18.24
#